data_0b816b4972cd61712457afe4b6fcc243
#
_entry.id   0b816b4972cd61712457afe4b6fcc243
#
_cell.length_a   1.000
_cell.length_b   1.000
_cell.length_c   1.000
_cell.angle_alpha   90.00
_cell.angle_beta   90.00
_cell.angle_gamma   90.00
#
_symmetry.space_group_name_H-M   'P 1'
#
loop_
_entity.id
_entity.type
_entity.pdbx_description
1 polymer ?
#
loop_
_entity_poly.entity_id
_entity_poly.type
_entity_poly.pdbx_seq_one_letter_code
_entity_poly.pdbx_strand_id
1 'polypeptide(L)'
;MQYLVAVTTLSLILSGCSSNKDAVPDIPPSQIYSIGQEKLQEGNYKAAIKQLESLDTRYPFGPYSQQLQFDLIYAYYKSAEYPLALASIERFMRLNPTHPNIDYILYMRGLVSQALDDSTLQDFFGIERSNRDPEHARAAFHNFNKLMRYYPNSQYSADATKRLVFLKERLAKYELAVVKYYTKRSAYVAVVNRVEQMLRDYPDANATREALPYMESAYKELGLTAEANKVAKLITANPA
;
A
#
# COMPACT_ATOMS: atom_id res chain seq x y z
N MET A 1 47.81 -37.02 34.55
CA MET A 1 46.43 -37.28 35.05
C MET A 1 45.48 -36.05 34.88
N GLN A 2 45.86 -35.08 34.05
CA GLN A 2 45.07 -33.81 33.85
C GLN A 2 44.37 -33.67 32.47
N TYR A 3 44.56 -34.62 31.57
CA TYR A 3 43.97 -34.57 30.21
C TYR A 3 42.74 -35.45 30.03
N LEU A 4 42.33 -36.21 31.04
CA LEU A 4 41.19 -37.14 30.96
C LEU A 4 39.86 -36.50 31.40
N VAL A 5 39.86 -35.32 32.01
CA VAL A 5 38.66 -34.64 32.52
C VAL A 5 38.07 -33.66 31.47
N ALA A 6 38.88 -33.26 30.47
CA ALA A 6 38.44 -32.26 29.45
C ALA A 6 37.62 -32.85 28.29
N VAL A 7 37.60 -34.17 28.11
CA VAL A 7 36.92 -34.84 26.97
C VAL A 7 35.45 -35.23 27.29
N THR A 8 35.11 -35.35 28.59
CA THR A 8 33.77 -35.78 29.02
C THR A 8 32.74 -34.68 29.13
N THR A 9 33.12 -33.40 29.05
CA THR A 9 32.21 -32.26 29.18
C THR A 9 31.68 -31.71 27.83
N LEU A 10 32.18 -32.21 26.68
CA LEU A 10 31.79 -31.74 25.36
C LEU A 10 30.65 -32.56 24.70
N SER A 11 30.21 -33.65 25.32
CA SER A 11 29.22 -34.57 24.72
C SER A 11 27.76 -34.34 25.12
N LEU A 12 27.43 -33.29 25.85
CA LEU A 12 26.10 -33.08 26.44
C LEU A 12 25.27 -31.93 25.82
N ILE A 13 25.68 -31.38 24.66
CA ILE A 13 24.96 -30.20 24.07
C ILE A 13 24.20 -30.56 22.77
N LEU A 14 24.04 -31.82 22.39
CA LEU A 14 23.42 -32.24 21.12
C LEU A 14 22.04 -32.94 21.25
N SER A 15 21.28 -32.71 22.30
CA SER A 15 19.90 -33.22 22.40
C SER A 15 18.88 -32.11 22.49
N GLY A 16 18.96 -31.15 21.57
CA GLY A 16 17.93 -30.15 21.32
C GLY A 16 17.08 -30.51 20.11
N CYS A 17 16.43 -31.68 20.07
CA CYS A 17 15.27 -31.87 19.21
C CYS A 17 14.13 -31.04 19.80
N SER A 18 14.03 -29.78 19.37
CA SER A 18 12.84 -28.98 19.56
C SER A 18 11.69 -29.71 18.88
N SER A 19 10.84 -30.38 19.65
CA SER A 19 9.55 -30.84 19.16
C SER A 19 8.80 -29.61 18.70
N ASN A 20 8.51 -29.53 17.40
CA ASN A 20 7.80 -28.43 16.75
C ASN A 20 6.34 -28.40 17.25
N LYS A 21 6.12 -27.92 18.50
CA LYS A 21 4.80 -27.79 19.14
C LYS A 21 3.86 -26.89 18.34
N ASP A 22 4.43 -26.17 17.36
CA ASP A 22 3.70 -25.23 16.49
C ASP A 22 3.33 -25.82 15.11
N ALA A 23 3.66 -27.05 14.80
CA ALA A 23 3.30 -27.65 13.53
C ALA A 23 1.77 -27.87 13.46
N VAL A 24 1.18 -27.51 12.32
CA VAL A 24 -0.22 -27.84 12.04
C VAL A 24 -0.32 -29.37 11.92
N PRO A 25 -1.26 -30.03 12.65
CA PRO A 25 -1.44 -31.48 12.62
C PRO A 25 -1.66 -32.00 11.19
N ASP A 26 -1.32 -33.28 10.97
CA ASP A 26 -1.63 -33.96 9.72
C ASP A 26 -3.08 -34.48 9.77
N ILE A 27 -3.99 -33.59 9.37
CA ILE A 27 -5.45 -33.81 9.31
C ILE A 27 -5.95 -33.54 7.89
N PRO A 28 -7.14 -34.00 7.51
CA PRO A 28 -7.68 -33.78 6.18
C PRO A 28 -7.71 -32.30 5.75
N PRO A 29 -7.46 -31.98 4.46
CA PRO A 29 -7.45 -30.62 3.94
C PRO A 29 -8.69 -29.80 4.29
N SER A 30 -9.87 -30.43 4.28
CA SER A 30 -11.13 -29.79 4.66
C SER A 30 -11.16 -29.35 6.11
N GLN A 31 -10.55 -30.10 7.02
CA GLN A 31 -10.45 -29.74 8.43
C GLN A 31 -9.48 -28.58 8.66
N ILE A 32 -8.29 -28.63 8.00
CA ILE A 32 -7.31 -27.52 8.06
C ILE A 32 -7.99 -26.24 7.58
N TYR A 33 -8.70 -26.30 6.44
CA TYR A 33 -9.42 -25.17 5.87
C TYR A 33 -10.50 -24.64 6.82
N SER A 34 -11.33 -25.53 7.37
CA SER A 34 -12.37 -25.17 8.34
C SER A 34 -11.81 -24.45 9.56
N ILE A 35 -10.71 -24.96 10.14
CA ILE A 35 -10.02 -24.31 11.26
C ILE A 35 -9.51 -22.93 10.85
N GLY A 36 -8.92 -22.80 9.64
CA GLY A 36 -8.46 -21.51 9.10
C GLY A 36 -9.61 -20.50 9.02
N GLN A 37 -10.77 -20.91 8.49
CA GLN A 37 -11.98 -20.08 8.39
C GLN A 37 -12.52 -19.66 9.77
N GLU A 38 -12.57 -20.60 10.73
CA GLU A 38 -12.95 -20.29 12.12
C GLU A 38 -12.04 -19.20 12.71
N LYS A 39 -10.72 -19.32 12.54
CA LYS A 39 -9.77 -18.33 13.04
C LYS A 39 -9.91 -16.98 12.34
N LEU A 40 -10.28 -16.94 11.05
CA LEU A 40 -10.61 -15.69 10.34
C LEU A 40 -11.84 -15.01 10.95
N GLN A 41 -12.89 -15.79 11.24
CA GLN A 41 -14.13 -15.28 11.83
C GLN A 41 -13.92 -14.76 13.25
N GLU A 42 -13.05 -15.42 14.05
CA GLU A 42 -12.63 -14.96 15.38
C GLU A 42 -11.75 -13.70 15.34
N GLY A 43 -11.28 -13.25 14.16
CA GLY A 43 -10.30 -12.17 14.03
C GLY A 43 -8.88 -12.56 14.45
N ASN A 44 -8.62 -13.85 14.68
CA ASN A 44 -7.30 -14.39 15.00
C ASN A 44 -6.50 -14.64 13.72
N TYR A 45 -6.14 -13.55 13.04
CA TYR A 45 -5.53 -13.60 11.71
C TYR A 45 -4.19 -14.35 11.69
N LYS A 46 -3.36 -14.24 12.73
CA LYS A 46 -2.09 -14.97 12.82
C LYS A 46 -2.29 -16.49 12.88
N ALA A 47 -3.27 -16.95 13.67
CA ALA A 47 -3.61 -18.37 13.72
C ALA A 47 -4.23 -18.85 12.40
N ALA A 48 -5.07 -18.02 11.76
CA ALA A 48 -5.63 -18.30 10.44
C ALA A 48 -4.52 -18.47 9.40
N ILE A 49 -3.58 -17.51 9.30
CA ILE A 49 -2.43 -17.55 8.39
C ILE A 49 -1.68 -18.86 8.52
N LYS A 50 -1.34 -19.27 9.76
CA LYS A 50 -0.63 -20.51 10.02
C LYS A 50 -1.33 -21.76 9.44
N GLN A 51 -2.68 -21.85 9.59
CA GLN A 51 -3.45 -22.96 9.05
C GLN A 51 -3.50 -22.90 7.52
N LEU A 52 -3.80 -21.72 6.96
CA LEU A 52 -3.96 -21.54 5.54
C LEU A 52 -2.62 -21.71 4.78
N GLU A 53 -1.49 -21.22 5.31
CA GLU A 53 -0.15 -21.46 4.72
C GLU A 53 0.22 -22.93 4.73
N SER A 54 -0.10 -23.65 5.84
CA SER A 54 0.11 -25.08 5.91
C SER A 54 -0.68 -25.83 4.84
N LEU A 55 -1.91 -25.39 4.59
CA LEU A 55 -2.77 -25.96 3.55
C LEU A 55 -2.24 -25.63 2.14
N ASP A 56 -1.84 -24.38 1.88
CA ASP A 56 -1.24 -23.97 0.59
C ASP A 56 0.03 -24.77 0.27
N THR A 57 0.86 -25.00 1.29
CA THR A 57 2.13 -25.73 1.14
C THR A 57 1.90 -27.23 0.87
N ARG A 58 0.97 -27.85 1.58
CA ARG A 58 0.69 -29.29 1.44
C ARG A 58 -0.14 -29.64 0.20
N TYR A 59 -1.07 -28.74 -0.16
CA TYR A 59 -2.07 -28.99 -1.21
C TYR A 59 -2.22 -27.78 -2.17
N PRO A 60 -1.15 -27.36 -2.85
CA PRO A 60 -1.15 -26.12 -3.67
C PRO A 60 -2.13 -26.13 -4.83
N PHE A 61 -2.55 -27.31 -5.28
CA PHE A 61 -3.53 -27.52 -6.37
C PHE A 61 -4.83 -28.19 -5.88
N GLY A 62 -5.09 -28.12 -4.58
CA GLY A 62 -6.27 -28.70 -3.98
C GLY A 62 -7.56 -27.93 -4.29
N PRO A 63 -8.73 -28.48 -3.89
CA PRO A 63 -10.04 -27.88 -4.20
C PRO A 63 -10.23 -26.50 -3.56
N TYR A 64 -9.45 -26.16 -2.54
CA TYR A 64 -9.51 -24.87 -1.83
C TYR A 64 -8.51 -23.85 -2.35
N SER A 65 -7.61 -24.20 -3.27
CA SER A 65 -6.43 -23.40 -3.63
C SER A 65 -6.74 -21.96 -4.04
N GLN A 66 -7.81 -21.71 -4.77
CA GLN A 66 -8.19 -20.34 -5.17
C GLN A 66 -8.79 -19.55 -4.02
N GLN A 67 -9.77 -20.12 -3.30
CA GLN A 67 -10.40 -19.43 -2.17
C GLN A 67 -9.38 -19.17 -1.04
N LEU A 68 -8.52 -20.13 -0.78
CA LEU A 68 -7.42 -20.02 0.18
C LEU A 68 -6.50 -18.83 -0.11
N GLN A 69 -6.23 -18.51 -1.39
CA GLN A 69 -5.42 -17.34 -1.73
C GLN A 69 -6.13 -16.02 -1.36
N PHE A 70 -7.45 -15.92 -1.55
CA PHE A 70 -8.23 -14.76 -1.11
C PHE A 70 -8.18 -14.62 0.41
N ASP A 71 -8.35 -15.72 1.13
CA ASP A 71 -8.34 -15.76 2.58
C ASP A 71 -6.98 -15.37 3.16
N LEU A 72 -5.88 -15.84 2.54
CA LEU A 72 -4.51 -15.46 2.91
C LEU A 72 -4.25 -13.97 2.66
N ILE A 73 -4.64 -13.43 1.49
CA ILE A 73 -4.49 -12.01 1.17
C ILE A 73 -5.21 -11.16 2.22
N TYR A 74 -6.45 -11.54 2.57
CA TYR A 74 -7.23 -10.85 3.60
C TYR A 74 -6.57 -10.95 4.98
N ALA A 75 -6.14 -12.15 5.39
CA ALA A 75 -5.51 -12.40 6.68
C ALA A 75 -4.20 -11.62 6.84
N TYR A 76 -3.33 -11.60 5.83
CA TYR A 76 -2.10 -10.80 5.82
C TYR A 76 -2.39 -9.30 5.93
N TYR A 77 -3.38 -8.80 5.18
CA TYR A 77 -3.79 -7.40 5.30
C TYR A 77 -4.26 -7.06 6.71
N LYS A 78 -5.10 -7.90 7.31
CA LYS A 78 -5.67 -7.69 8.64
C LYS A 78 -4.64 -7.83 9.77
N SER A 79 -3.59 -8.63 9.57
CA SER A 79 -2.46 -8.77 10.50
C SER A 79 -1.35 -7.74 10.30
N ALA A 80 -1.53 -6.79 9.36
CA ALA A 80 -0.54 -5.79 8.95
C ALA A 80 0.74 -6.38 8.34
N GLU A 81 0.68 -7.60 7.82
CA GLU A 81 1.76 -8.25 7.08
C GLU A 81 1.71 -7.86 5.59
N TYR A 82 1.77 -6.56 5.33
CA TYR A 82 1.54 -5.96 4.01
C TYR A 82 2.46 -6.48 2.90
N PRO A 83 3.77 -6.74 3.13
CA PRO A 83 4.63 -7.32 2.10
C PRO A 83 4.15 -8.71 1.65
N LEU A 84 3.68 -9.56 2.58
CA LEU A 84 3.14 -10.89 2.26
C LEU A 84 1.82 -10.79 1.50
N ALA A 85 0.96 -9.84 1.90
CA ALA A 85 -0.27 -9.55 1.17
C ALA A 85 0.00 -9.15 -0.28
N LEU A 86 0.96 -8.24 -0.54
CA LEU A 86 1.33 -7.83 -1.90
C LEU A 86 1.91 -8.98 -2.71
N ALA A 87 2.82 -9.77 -2.13
CA ALA A 87 3.41 -10.93 -2.80
C ALA A 87 2.34 -11.97 -3.21
N SER A 88 1.36 -12.22 -2.31
CA SER A 88 0.24 -13.13 -2.57
C SER A 88 -0.68 -12.59 -3.66
N ILE A 89 -0.99 -11.29 -3.65
CA ILE A 89 -1.76 -10.59 -4.68
C ILE A 89 -1.08 -10.72 -6.04
N GLU A 90 0.22 -10.45 -6.12
CA GLU A 90 0.96 -10.54 -7.39
C GLU A 90 1.08 -11.96 -7.91
N ARG A 91 1.29 -12.92 -7.01
CA ARG A 91 1.25 -14.36 -7.36
C ARG A 91 -0.12 -14.72 -7.94
N PHE A 92 -1.21 -14.32 -7.28
CA PHE A 92 -2.58 -14.61 -7.73
C PHE A 92 -2.86 -14.02 -9.11
N MET A 93 -2.57 -12.72 -9.31
CA MET A 93 -2.80 -12.03 -10.58
C MET A 93 -2.00 -12.64 -11.74
N ARG A 94 -0.79 -13.12 -11.48
CA ARG A 94 0.05 -13.78 -12.50
C ARG A 94 -0.50 -15.15 -12.88
N LEU A 95 -1.01 -15.92 -11.93
CA LEU A 95 -1.51 -17.27 -12.15
C LEU A 95 -2.97 -17.29 -12.66
N ASN A 96 -3.75 -16.27 -12.31
CA ASN A 96 -5.19 -16.21 -12.58
C ASN A 96 -5.61 -14.85 -13.17
N PRO A 97 -5.05 -14.42 -14.32
CA PRO A 97 -5.25 -13.06 -14.84
C PRO A 97 -6.70 -12.73 -15.25
N THR A 98 -7.51 -13.76 -15.54
CA THR A 98 -8.91 -13.64 -15.98
C THR A 98 -9.91 -14.13 -14.93
N HIS A 99 -9.49 -14.27 -13.67
CA HIS A 99 -10.38 -14.75 -12.61
C HIS A 99 -11.58 -13.79 -12.42
N PRO A 100 -12.81 -14.29 -12.21
CA PRO A 100 -14.00 -13.43 -12.05
C PRO A 100 -13.86 -12.37 -10.96
N ASN A 101 -13.14 -12.65 -9.87
CA ASN A 101 -12.97 -11.76 -8.71
C ASN A 101 -11.64 -10.97 -8.78
N ILE A 102 -11.14 -10.64 -9.95
CA ILE A 102 -9.95 -9.77 -10.10
C ILE A 102 -10.21 -8.37 -9.55
N ASP A 103 -11.45 -7.91 -9.58
CA ASP A 103 -11.87 -6.65 -8.95
C ASP A 103 -11.58 -6.62 -7.45
N TYR A 104 -11.85 -7.71 -6.72
CA TYR A 104 -11.46 -7.85 -5.31
C TYR A 104 -9.95 -7.77 -5.11
N ILE A 105 -9.18 -8.44 -5.97
CA ILE A 105 -7.71 -8.45 -5.88
C ILE A 105 -7.14 -7.04 -6.12
N LEU A 106 -7.67 -6.31 -7.11
CA LEU A 106 -7.27 -4.92 -7.37
C LEU A 106 -7.64 -4.02 -6.18
N TYR A 107 -8.81 -4.22 -5.60
CA TYR A 107 -9.25 -3.50 -4.41
C TYR A 107 -8.32 -3.76 -3.22
N MET A 108 -8.03 -5.03 -2.92
CA MET A 108 -7.09 -5.41 -1.85
C MET A 108 -5.69 -4.85 -2.08
N ARG A 109 -5.20 -4.86 -3.33
CA ARG A 109 -3.90 -4.24 -3.67
C ARG A 109 -3.89 -2.74 -3.37
N GLY A 110 -4.98 -2.05 -3.68
CA GLY A 110 -5.18 -0.65 -3.32
C GLY A 110 -5.16 -0.42 -1.82
N LEU A 111 -5.90 -1.23 -1.05
CA LEU A 111 -5.94 -1.16 0.42
C LEU A 111 -4.57 -1.39 1.06
N VAL A 112 -3.85 -2.43 0.63
CA VAL A 112 -2.52 -2.75 1.15
C VAL A 112 -1.53 -1.64 0.85
N SER A 113 -1.54 -1.10 -0.38
CA SER A 113 -0.68 0.03 -0.76
C SER A 113 -1.00 1.27 0.06
N GLN A 114 -2.27 1.58 0.28
CA GLN A 114 -2.68 2.70 1.13
C GLN A 114 -2.25 2.50 2.58
N ALA A 115 -2.39 1.30 3.13
CA ALA A 115 -1.96 0.99 4.49
C ALA A 115 -0.45 1.13 4.69
N LEU A 116 0.35 0.85 3.65
CA LEU A 116 1.79 1.11 3.65
C LEU A 116 2.12 2.61 3.64
N ASP A 117 1.34 3.45 2.93
CA ASP A 117 1.47 4.91 3.01
C ASP A 117 1.08 5.45 4.39
N ASP A 118 0.08 4.83 5.03
CA ASP A 118 -0.44 5.18 6.35
C ASP A 118 0.38 4.61 7.51
N SER A 119 1.46 3.85 7.27
CA SER A 119 2.19 3.13 8.33
C SER A 119 2.71 4.08 9.42
N THR A 120 2.28 3.80 10.63
CA THR A 120 2.19 4.67 11.80
C THR A 120 3.51 5.06 12.49
N LEU A 121 4.61 4.38 12.20
CA LEU A 121 5.88 4.65 12.89
C LEU A 121 6.42 6.08 12.67
N GLN A 122 6.07 6.72 11.56
CA GLN A 122 6.56 8.06 11.23
C GLN A 122 5.64 9.18 11.74
N ASP A 123 4.34 8.92 11.91
CA ASP A 123 3.41 9.87 12.55
C ASP A 123 3.79 10.10 14.03
N PHE A 124 4.35 9.08 14.68
CA PHE A 124 4.84 9.16 16.06
C PHE A 124 6.02 10.13 16.24
N PHE A 125 6.84 10.33 15.19
CA PHE A 125 7.97 11.26 15.18
C PHE A 125 7.62 12.66 14.66
N GLY A 126 6.35 12.97 14.41
CA GLY A 126 5.91 14.31 13.98
C GLY A 126 6.36 14.71 12.57
N ILE A 127 6.70 13.76 11.74
CA ILE A 127 7.05 14.02 10.34
C ILE A 127 5.75 14.23 9.55
N GLU A 128 5.57 15.43 8.99
CA GLU A 128 4.42 15.71 8.16
C GLU A 128 4.36 14.77 6.94
N ARG A 129 3.23 14.08 6.76
CA ARG A 129 2.99 13.13 5.64
C ARG A 129 3.22 13.76 4.27
N SER A 130 2.97 15.05 4.13
CA SER A 130 3.17 15.80 2.88
C SER A 130 4.61 15.80 2.38
N ASN A 131 5.60 15.65 3.28
CA ASN A 131 7.02 15.67 2.95
C ASN A 131 7.60 14.28 2.65
N ARG A 132 6.81 13.23 2.81
CA ARG A 132 7.23 11.85 2.63
C ARG A 132 7.02 11.39 1.19
N ASP A 133 7.93 10.56 0.68
CA ASP A 133 7.78 9.92 -0.64
C ASP A 133 6.41 9.25 -0.77
N PRO A 134 5.58 9.67 -1.72
CA PRO A 134 4.23 9.16 -1.90
C PRO A 134 4.18 7.90 -2.80
N GLU A 135 5.22 7.09 -2.86
CA GLU A 135 5.28 5.90 -3.73
C GLU A 135 4.09 4.97 -3.46
N HIS A 136 3.83 4.66 -2.20
CA HIS A 136 2.71 3.79 -1.81
C HIS A 136 1.36 4.44 -2.06
N ALA A 137 1.22 5.75 -1.84
CA ALA A 137 0.00 6.48 -2.20
C ALA A 137 -0.26 6.46 -3.71
N ARG A 138 0.80 6.63 -4.55
CA ARG A 138 0.69 6.50 -6.02
C ARG A 138 0.28 5.10 -6.44
N ALA A 139 0.88 4.06 -5.82
CA ALA A 139 0.51 2.68 -6.08
C ALA A 139 -0.96 2.40 -5.72
N ALA A 140 -1.43 2.88 -4.56
CA ALA A 140 -2.83 2.78 -4.15
C ALA A 140 -3.76 3.48 -5.14
N PHE A 141 -3.46 4.72 -5.50
CA PHE A 141 -4.22 5.52 -6.47
C PHE A 141 -4.33 4.82 -7.82
N HIS A 142 -3.21 4.29 -8.33
CA HIS A 142 -3.18 3.54 -9.58
C HIS A 142 -4.07 2.28 -9.54
N ASN A 143 -4.01 1.52 -8.44
CA ASN A 143 -4.78 0.28 -8.30
C ASN A 143 -6.28 0.53 -8.20
N PHE A 144 -6.72 1.55 -7.44
CA PHE A 144 -8.12 1.96 -7.38
C PHE A 144 -8.61 2.54 -8.72
N ASN A 145 -7.80 3.33 -9.42
CA ASN A 145 -8.14 3.79 -10.77
C ASN A 145 -8.31 2.63 -11.75
N LYS A 146 -7.42 1.62 -11.67
CA LYS A 146 -7.53 0.40 -12.50
C LYS A 146 -8.82 -0.35 -12.19
N LEU A 147 -9.20 -0.48 -10.91
CA LEU A 147 -10.48 -1.05 -10.51
C LEU A 147 -11.65 -0.29 -11.15
N MET A 148 -11.69 1.05 -10.99
CA MET A 148 -12.77 1.89 -11.51
C MET A 148 -12.88 1.84 -13.02
N ARG A 149 -11.74 1.76 -13.71
CA ARG A 149 -11.70 1.74 -15.18
C ARG A 149 -12.19 0.42 -15.78
N TYR A 150 -11.78 -0.71 -15.19
CA TYR A 150 -12.05 -2.03 -15.75
C TYR A 150 -13.26 -2.73 -15.12
N TYR A 151 -13.61 -2.34 -13.88
CA TYR A 151 -14.70 -2.93 -13.10
C TYR A 151 -15.60 -1.85 -12.45
N PRO A 152 -16.18 -0.92 -13.23
CA PRO A 152 -16.94 0.22 -12.70
C PRO A 152 -18.16 -0.20 -11.86
N ASN A 153 -18.72 -1.38 -12.14
CA ASN A 153 -19.88 -1.96 -11.44
C ASN A 153 -19.49 -2.90 -10.31
N SER A 154 -18.22 -2.97 -9.92
CA SER A 154 -17.78 -3.76 -8.78
C SER A 154 -18.42 -3.26 -7.49
N GLN A 155 -18.73 -4.18 -6.57
CA GLN A 155 -19.20 -3.83 -5.23
C GLN A 155 -18.22 -2.95 -4.44
N TYR A 156 -16.94 -2.93 -4.83
CA TYR A 156 -15.88 -2.12 -4.21
C TYR A 156 -15.75 -0.72 -4.79
N SER A 157 -16.45 -0.40 -5.87
CA SER A 157 -16.29 0.85 -6.62
C SER A 157 -16.66 2.09 -5.80
N ALA A 158 -17.70 2.00 -4.96
CA ALA A 158 -18.13 3.13 -4.13
C ALA A 158 -17.06 3.51 -3.07
N ASP A 159 -16.43 2.52 -2.42
CA ASP A 159 -15.35 2.76 -1.47
C ASP A 159 -14.06 3.20 -2.18
N ALA A 160 -13.72 2.56 -3.30
CA ALA A 160 -12.56 2.92 -4.11
C ALA A 160 -12.63 4.40 -4.57
N THR A 161 -13.81 4.90 -4.94
CA THR A 161 -14.01 6.30 -5.32
C THR A 161 -13.67 7.25 -4.16
N LYS A 162 -14.13 6.96 -2.95
CA LYS A 162 -13.82 7.78 -1.76
C LYS A 162 -12.30 7.80 -1.49
N ARG A 163 -11.64 6.64 -1.63
CA ARG A 163 -10.19 6.53 -1.45
C ARG A 163 -9.41 7.27 -2.53
N LEU A 164 -9.88 7.26 -3.78
CA LEU A 164 -9.28 8.03 -4.86
C LEU A 164 -9.29 9.53 -4.59
N VAL A 165 -10.40 10.07 -4.06
CA VAL A 165 -10.49 11.49 -3.66
C VAL A 165 -9.46 11.81 -2.58
N PHE A 166 -9.39 10.99 -1.54
CA PHE A 166 -8.40 11.14 -0.45
C PHE A 166 -6.96 11.06 -0.96
N LEU A 167 -6.64 10.05 -1.77
CA LEU A 167 -5.29 9.83 -2.29
C LEU A 167 -4.87 10.95 -3.26
N LYS A 168 -5.79 11.46 -4.07
CA LYS A 168 -5.54 12.60 -4.95
C LYS A 168 -5.09 13.83 -4.15
N GLU A 169 -5.84 14.17 -3.10
CA GLU A 169 -5.48 15.29 -2.23
C GLU A 169 -4.14 15.04 -1.50
N ARG A 170 -3.88 13.81 -1.05
CA ARG A 170 -2.61 13.40 -0.43
C ARG A 170 -1.42 13.61 -1.39
N LEU A 171 -1.59 13.20 -2.66
CA LEU A 171 -0.56 13.34 -3.69
C LEU A 171 -0.34 14.82 -4.05
N ALA A 172 -1.41 15.58 -4.21
CA ALA A 172 -1.32 17.02 -4.50
C ALA A 172 -0.64 17.79 -3.36
N LYS A 173 -0.87 17.43 -2.09
CA LYS A 173 -0.17 18.02 -0.93
C LYS A 173 1.34 17.76 -0.95
N TYR A 174 1.77 16.58 -1.37
CA TYR A 174 3.18 16.30 -1.57
C TYR A 174 3.78 17.21 -2.64
N GLU A 175 3.13 17.34 -3.79
CA GLU A 175 3.60 18.23 -4.86
C GLU A 175 3.66 19.70 -4.42
N LEU A 176 2.68 20.16 -3.63
CA LEU A 176 2.71 21.50 -3.03
C LEU A 176 3.91 21.69 -2.08
N ALA A 177 4.26 20.69 -1.28
CA ALA A 177 5.45 20.74 -0.44
C ALA A 177 6.73 20.89 -1.29
N VAL A 178 6.82 20.19 -2.41
CA VAL A 178 7.91 20.33 -3.40
C VAL A 178 7.93 21.72 -4.03
N VAL A 179 6.76 22.30 -4.39
CA VAL A 179 6.62 23.67 -4.88
C VAL A 179 7.18 24.66 -3.85
N LYS A 180 6.76 24.55 -2.59
CA LYS A 180 7.27 25.40 -1.49
C LYS A 180 8.78 25.28 -1.29
N TYR A 181 9.32 24.07 -1.45
CA TYR A 181 10.77 23.83 -1.38
C TYR A 181 11.53 24.53 -2.51
N TYR A 182 11.07 24.42 -3.76
CA TYR A 182 11.71 25.09 -4.90
C TYR A 182 11.57 26.63 -4.83
N THR A 183 10.43 27.13 -4.35
CA THR A 183 10.22 28.57 -4.12
C THR A 183 11.27 29.13 -3.16
N LYS A 184 11.53 28.46 -2.02
CA LYS A 184 12.56 28.87 -1.05
C LYS A 184 13.98 28.89 -1.64
N ARG A 185 14.23 28.19 -2.74
CA ARG A 185 15.50 28.14 -3.45
C ARG A 185 15.56 29.04 -4.69
N SER A 186 14.53 29.85 -4.91
CA SER A 186 14.39 30.69 -6.10
C SER A 186 14.49 29.92 -7.43
N ALA A 187 14.13 28.62 -7.40
CA ALA A 187 14.13 27.77 -8.60
C ALA A 187 12.82 27.91 -9.37
N TYR A 188 12.55 29.11 -9.88
CA TYR A 188 11.24 29.51 -10.41
C TYR A 188 10.76 28.66 -11.58
N VAL A 189 11.64 28.22 -12.49
CA VAL A 189 11.28 27.30 -13.58
C VAL A 189 10.77 25.96 -13.03
N ALA A 190 11.40 25.44 -11.96
CA ALA A 190 10.96 24.20 -11.34
C ALA A 190 9.58 24.38 -10.63
N VAL A 191 9.34 25.55 -10.03
CA VAL A 191 8.03 25.91 -9.46
C VAL A 191 6.94 25.86 -10.53
N VAL A 192 7.14 26.55 -11.65
CA VAL A 192 6.18 26.58 -12.76
C VAL A 192 5.89 25.18 -13.27
N ASN A 193 6.92 24.41 -13.63
CA ASN A 193 6.76 23.06 -14.16
C ASN A 193 6.01 22.15 -13.20
N ARG A 194 6.27 22.29 -11.89
CA ARG A 194 5.60 21.46 -10.87
C ARG A 194 4.13 21.81 -10.73
N VAL A 195 3.78 23.10 -10.71
CA VAL A 195 2.38 23.54 -10.62
C VAL A 195 1.61 23.19 -11.89
N GLU A 196 2.22 23.31 -13.07
CA GLU A 196 1.62 22.83 -14.32
C GLU A 196 1.34 21.32 -14.29
N GLN A 197 2.24 20.55 -13.71
CA GLN A 197 1.99 19.10 -13.51
C GLN A 197 0.80 18.88 -12.55
N MET A 198 0.72 19.62 -11.44
CA MET A 198 -0.41 19.54 -10.51
C MET A 198 -1.73 19.88 -11.20
N LEU A 199 -1.76 20.89 -12.08
CA LEU A 199 -2.95 21.25 -12.85
C LEU A 199 -3.38 20.16 -13.84
N ARG A 200 -2.44 19.38 -14.37
CA ARG A 200 -2.76 18.23 -15.24
C ARG A 200 -3.24 17.03 -14.46
N ASP A 201 -2.55 16.69 -13.36
CA ASP A 201 -2.73 15.42 -12.66
C ASP A 201 -3.80 15.50 -11.56
N TYR A 202 -3.94 16.68 -10.91
CA TYR A 202 -4.80 16.92 -9.75
C TYR A 202 -5.56 18.24 -9.86
N PRO A 203 -6.30 18.53 -10.96
CA PRO A 203 -6.87 19.87 -11.24
C PRO A 203 -7.85 20.35 -10.17
N ASP A 204 -8.58 19.46 -9.54
CA ASP A 204 -9.63 19.71 -8.55
C ASP A 204 -9.17 19.58 -7.09
N ALA A 205 -7.89 19.28 -6.85
CA ALA A 205 -7.35 19.20 -5.48
C ALA A 205 -7.19 20.61 -4.85
N ASN A 206 -7.46 20.73 -3.55
CA ASN A 206 -7.25 21.97 -2.82
C ASN A 206 -5.79 22.42 -2.84
N ALA A 207 -4.86 21.47 -2.68
CA ALA A 207 -3.44 21.76 -2.74
C ALA A 207 -2.99 22.33 -4.10
N THR A 208 -3.65 21.96 -5.20
CA THR A 208 -3.38 22.53 -6.53
C THR A 208 -3.80 23.99 -6.58
N ARG A 209 -4.96 24.36 -6.02
CA ARG A 209 -5.38 25.77 -5.89
C ARG A 209 -4.41 26.57 -5.04
N GLU A 210 -3.97 26.02 -3.91
CA GLU A 210 -2.94 26.63 -3.05
C GLU A 210 -1.59 26.83 -3.75
N ALA A 211 -1.28 26.06 -4.77
CA ALA A 211 -0.05 26.16 -5.54
C ALA A 211 -0.04 27.32 -6.54
N LEU A 212 -1.20 27.81 -7.01
CA LEU A 212 -1.31 28.84 -8.04
C LEU A 212 -0.61 30.17 -7.70
N PRO A 213 -0.69 30.73 -6.48
CA PRO A 213 0.05 31.93 -6.10
C PRO A 213 1.56 31.79 -6.23
N TYR A 214 2.11 30.60 -5.97
CA TYR A 214 3.55 30.33 -6.18
C TYR A 214 3.92 30.37 -7.65
N MET A 215 3.07 29.83 -8.53
CA MET A 215 3.26 29.88 -9.98
C MET A 215 3.20 31.31 -10.52
N GLU A 216 2.21 32.11 -10.08
CA GLU A 216 2.10 33.51 -10.45
C GLU A 216 3.37 34.30 -10.06
N SER A 217 3.83 34.14 -8.82
CA SER A 217 5.06 34.76 -8.33
C SER A 217 6.27 34.32 -9.16
N ALA A 218 6.40 33.02 -9.43
CA ALA A 218 7.50 32.46 -10.22
C ALA A 218 7.54 33.04 -11.63
N TYR A 219 6.40 33.22 -12.32
CA TYR A 219 6.35 33.86 -13.62
C TYR A 219 6.75 35.34 -13.57
N LYS A 220 6.39 36.08 -12.52
CA LYS A 220 6.83 37.47 -12.31
C LYS A 220 8.35 37.57 -12.18
N GLU A 221 8.95 36.67 -11.36
CA GLU A 221 10.41 36.61 -11.17
C GLU A 221 11.17 36.23 -12.46
N LEU A 222 10.54 35.44 -13.35
CA LEU A 222 11.06 35.09 -14.66
C LEU A 222 10.86 36.19 -15.74
N GLY A 223 10.19 37.30 -15.41
CA GLY A 223 9.85 38.35 -16.38
C GLY A 223 8.71 37.98 -17.34
N LEU A 224 7.99 36.89 -17.09
CA LEU A 224 6.90 36.36 -17.92
C LEU A 224 5.55 36.94 -17.49
N THR A 225 5.37 38.26 -17.68
CA THR A 225 4.21 39.00 -17.18
C THR A 225 2.89 38.54 -17.80
N ALA A 226 2.88 38.12 -19.05
CA ALA A 226 1.67 37.65 -19.73
C ALA A 226 1.15 36.35 -19.08
N GLU A 227 2.06 35.43 -18.76
CA GLU A 227 1.77 34.16 -18.10
C GLU A 227 1.32 34.38 -16.65
N ALA A 228 1.98 35.27 -15.90
CA ALA A 228 1.58 35.68 -14.55
C ALA A 228 0.14 36.22 -14.53
N ASN A 229 -0.24 37.08 -15.50
CA ASN A 229 -1.59 37.62 -15.61
C ASN A 229 -2.65 36.53 -15.93
N LYS A 230 -2.29 35.49 -16.69
CA LYS A 230 -3.19 34.34 -16.93
C LYS A 230 -3.44 33.57 -15.63
N VAL A 231 -2.39 33.32 -14.85
CA VAL A 231 -2.51 32.63 -13.55
C VAL A 231 -3.31 33.47 -12.55
N ALA A 232 -3.11 34.80 -12.49
CA ALA A 232 -3.90 35.69 -11.64
C ALA A 232 -5.39 35.61 -11.94
N LYS A 233 -5.79 35.54 -13.23
CA LYS A 233 -7.17 35.33 -13.63
C LYS A 233 -7.69 33.97 -13.18
N LEU A 234 -6.86 32.91 -13.27
CA LEU A 234 -7.23 31.57 -12.82
C LEU A 234 -7.47 31.55 -11.31
N ILE A 235 -6.63 32.21 -10.51
CA ILE A 235 -6.80 32.34 -9.06
C ILE A 235 -8.13 33.02 -8.74
N THR A 236 -8.43 34.15 -9.42
CA THR A 236 -9.69 34.90 -9.20
C THR A 236 -10.94 34.08 -9.57
N ALA A 237 -10.85 33.25 -10.60
CA ALA A 237 -11.96 32.39 -11.04
C ALA A 237 -12.15 31.14 -10.14
N ASN A 238 -11.16 30.76 -9.33
CA ASN A 238 -11.17 29.58 -8.46
C ASN A 238 -10.70 29.95 -7.05
N PRO A 239 -11.47 30.72 -6.29
CA PRO A 239 -11.10 31.09 -4.92
C PRO A 239 -10.96 29.83 -4.05
N ALA A 240 -10.03 29.88 -3.08
CA ALA A 240 -9.72 28.78 -2.16
C ALA A 240 -10.89 28.50 -1.21
#